data_70a892acc134dfbf13fcfea54f59f70e
#
_entry.id   70a892acc134dfbf13fcfea54f59f70e
#
_cell.length_a   1.000
_cell.length_b   1.000
_cell.length_c   1.000
_cell.angle_alpha   90.00
_cell.angle_beta   90.00
_cell.angle_gamma   90.00
#
_symmetry.space_group_name_H-M   'P 1'
#
loop_
_entity.id
_entity.type
_entity.pdbx_description
1 polymer ?
#
loop_
_entity_poly.entity_id
_entity_poly.type
_entity_poly.pdbx_seq_one_letter_code
_entity_poly.pdbx_strand_id
1 'polypeptide(L)'
;MGKNSQHIEAPLICIVDDDSSVLEAIVGLLESAGYRVLGFSSTAGFLDWPHIASAACVIVDLIMPSIGGFELHRLLTAQHYRIPTIFITAYDDEDLRIRAFQAGAAGFLLKPFSHESLFQTISSALEKGQANQ
;
A
#
# COMPACT_ATOMS: atom_id res chain seq x y z
N MET A 1 -12.88 -2.60 -32.37
CA MET A 1 -12.54 -2.58 -31.73
C MET A 1 -12.07 -2.90 -30.92
N GLY A 2 -11.99 -3.13 -31.17
CA GLY A 2 -11.27 -3.61 -30.16
C GLY A 2 -11.15 -2.87 -29.04
N LYS A 3 -11.75 -2.25 -28.78
CA LYS A 3 -11.62 -1.60 -27.65
C LYS A 3 -11.45 -2.41 -26.48
N ASN A 4 -11.71 -3.64 -26.53
CA ASN A 4 -11.63 -4.46 -25.42
C ASN A 4 -10.32 -4.53 -24.81
N SER A 5 -9.29 -4.62 -25.60
CA SER A 5 -7.96 -4.71 -25.12
C SER A 5 -7.58 -3.42 -24.40
N GLN A 6 -8.41 -2.44 -24.54
CA GLN A 6 -8.12 -1.19 -23.95
C GLN A 6 -8.78 -1.01 -22.61
N HIS A 7 -9.52 -2.00 -22.15
CA HIS A 7 -10.14 -1.91 -20.86
C HIS A 7 -9.19 -2.40 -19.81
N ILE A 8 -8.15 -1.63 -19.62
CA ILE A 8 -7.22 -1.91 -18.55
C ILE A 8 -7.78 -1.22 -17.32
N GLU A 9 -8.15 -2.00 -16.35
CA GLU A 9 -8.67 -1.44 -15.13
C GLU A 9 -7.58 -0.66 -14.41
N ALA A 10 -7.98 0.42 -13.76
CA ALA A 10 -7.06 1.15 -12.92
C ALA A 10 -6.53 0.22 -11.82
N PRO A 11 -5.26 0.38 -11.43
CA PRO A 11 -4.72 -0.45 -10.35
C PRO A 11 -5.48 -0.26 -9.06
N LEU A 12 -5.65 -1.34 -8.31
CA LEU A 12 -6.32 -1.28 -7.02
C LEU A 12 -5.28 -1.08 -5.93
N ILE A 13 -5.41 0.03 -5.21
CA ILE A 13 -4.53 0.37 -4.11
C ILE A 13 -5.29 0.11 -2.81
N CYS A 14 -4.72 -0.71 -1.94
CA CYS A 14 -5.31 -0.98 -0.64
C CYS A 14 -4.55 -0.20 0.42
N ILE A 15 -5.26 0.44 1.34
CA ILE A 15 -4.65 1.24 2.39
C ILE A 15 -5.10 0.70 3.73
N VAL A 16 -4.15 0.47 4.63
CA VAL A 16 -4.41 -0.05 5.96
C VAL A 16 -3.87 0.95 6.98
N ASP A 17 -4.76 1.62 7.70
CA ASP A 17 -4.36 2.63 8.69
C ASP A 17 -5.49 2.75 9.70
N ASP A 18 -5.16 2.70 10.99
CA ASP A 18 -6.17 2.80 12.04
C ASP A 18 -6.61 4.23 12.31
N ASP A 19 -5.90 5.22 11.79
CA ASP A 19 -6.30 6.61 11.89
C ASP A 19 -7.29 6.93 10.76
N SER A 20 -8.58 7.09 11.11
CA SER A 20 -9.61 7.28 10.11
C SER A 20 -9.43 8.56 9.29
N SER A 21 -8.88 9.60 9.89
CA SER A 21 -8.66 10.86 9.17
C SER A 21 -7.60 10.68 8.08
N VAL A 22 -6.52 9.99 8.41
CA VAL A 22 -5.45 9.71 7.45
C VAL A 22 -6.00 8.79 6.35
N LEU A 23 -6.73 7.75 6.76
CA LEU A 23 -7.28 6.79 5.81
C LEU A 23 -8.20 7.47 4.80
N GLU A 24 -9.14 8.28 5.27
CA GLU A 24 -10.07 8.98 4.40
C GLU A 24 -9.37 9.95 3.47
N ALA A 25 -8.35 10.66 3.98
CA ALA A 25 -7.61 11.61 3.18
C ALA A 25 -6.87 10.92 2.03
N ILE A 26 -6.21 9.81 2.32
CA ILE A 26 -5.46 9.08 1.29
C ILE A 26 -6.43 8.48 0.28
N VAL A 27 -7.52 7.86 0.73
CA VAL A 27 -8.51 7.27 -0.17
C VAL A 27 -9.06 8.33 -1.13
N GLY A 28 -9.50 9.48 -0.60
CA GLY A 28 -10.05 10.53 -1.45
C GLY A 28 -9.04 11.06 -2.45
N LEU A 29 -7.81 11.24 -2.01
CA LEU A 29 -6.76 11.76 -2.87
C LEU A 29 -6.46 10.79 -4.03
N LEU A 30 -6.34 9.51 -3.74
CA LEU A 30 -6.02 8.52 -4.76
C LEU A 30 -7.19 8.30 -5.71
N GLU A 31 -8.42 8.33 -5.20
CA GLU A 31 -9.59 8.22 -6.07
C GLU A 31 -9.66 9.40 -7.04
N SER A 32 -9.33 10.60 -6.56
CA SER A 32 -9.34 11.77 -7.44
C SER A 32 -8.28 11.69 -8.52
N ALA A 33 -7.23 10.88 -8.31
CA ALA A 33 -6.18 10.68 -9.29
C ALA A 33 -6.47 9.51 -10.23
N GLY A 34 -7.62 8.85 -10.09
CA GLY A 34 -8.04 7.79 -11.01
C GLY A 34 -7.73 6.39 -10.56
N TYR A 35 -7.19 6.19 -9.37
CA TYR A 35 -6.96 4.85 -8.85
C TYR A 35 -8.24 4.26 -8.29
N ARG A 36 -8.33 2.92 -8.31
CA ARG A 36 -9.33 2.23 -7.51
C ARG A 36 -8.72 2.05 -6.12
N VAL A 37 -9.50 2.32 -5.08
CA VAL A 37 -8.95 2.36 -3.72
C VAL A 37 -9.90 1.68 -2.74
N LEU A 38 -9.33 0.88 -1.85
CA LEU A 38 -10.06 0.32 -0.72
C LEU A 38 -9.29 0.61 0.55
N GLY A 39 -9.98 1.10 1.56
CA GLY A 39 -9.38 1.42 2.85
C GLY A 39 -9.81 0.42 3.90
N PHE A 40 -8.87 0.04 4.75
CA PHE A 40 -9.10 -0.87 5.86
C PHE A 40 -8.57 -0.20 7.14
N SER A 41 -9.35 -0.23 8.19
CA SER A 41 -8.96 0.40 9.45
C SER A 41 -8.13 -0.53 10.33
N SER A 42 -7.93 -1.78 9.90
CA SER A 42 -7.10 -2.72 10.66
C SER A 42 -6.49 -3.75 9.71
N THR A 43 -5.37 -4.31 10.15
CA THR A 43 -4.72 -5.38 9.42
C THR A 43 -5.60 -6.62 9.39
N ALA A 44 -6.31 -6.92 10.49
CA ALA A 44 -7.20 -8.06 10.51
C ALA A 44 -8.29 -7.94 9.45
N GLY A 45 -8.88 -6.74 9.30
CA GLY A 45 -9.89 -6.52 8.29
C GLY A 45 -9.35 -6.74 6.88
N PHE A 46 -8.13 -6.29 6.63
CA PHE A 46 -7.51 -6.50 5.34
C PHE A 46 -7.25 -8.00 5.09
N LEU A 47 -6.72 -8.70 6.10
CA LEU A 47 -6.40 -10.12 5.94
C LEU A 47 -7.65 -10.99 5.76
N ASP A 48 -8.78 -10.56 6.30
CA ASP A 48 -10.05 -11.28 6.14
C ASP A 48 -10.71 -11.03 4.79
N TRP A 49 -10.24 -10.03 4.06
CA TRP A 49 -10.82 -9.69 2.76
C TRP A 49 -10.44 -10.78 1.74
N PRO A 50 -11.43 -11.35 1.03
CA PRO A 50 -11.14 -12.52 0.18
C PRO A 50 -10.47 -12.22 -1.15
N HIS A 51 -10.22 -10.94 -1.46
CA HIS A 51 -9.68 -10.56 -2.75
C HIS A 51 -8.29 -9.94 -2.67
N ILE A 52 -7.49 -10.35 -1.69
CA ILE A 52 -6.13 -9.79 -1.49
C ILE A 52 -5.30 -9.86 -2.78
N ALA A 53 -5.43 -10.96 -3.51
CA ALA A 53 -4.65 -11.16 -4.74
C ALA A 53 -4.93 -10.11 -5.81
N SER A 54 -6.04 -9.39 -5.71
CA SER A 54 -6.37 -8.35 -6.69
C SER A 54 -5.72 -7.01 -6.37
N ALA A 55 -5.08 -6.86 -5.22
CA ALA A 55 -4.40 -5.62 -4.86
C ALA A 55 -3.13 -5.46 -5.70
N ALA A 56 -2.98 -4.30 -6.30
CA ALA A 56 -1.77 -3.97 -7.06
C ALA A 56 -0.70 -3.38 -6.14
N CYS A 57 -1.11 -2.81 -5.02
CA CYS A 57 -0.20 -2.20 -4.06
C CYS A 57 -0.92 -2.08 -2.72
N VAL A 58 -0.17 -2.22 -1.64
CA VAL A 58 -0.69 -2.04 -0.28
C VAL A 58 0.11 -0.92 0.39
N ILE A 59 -0.59 0.04 0.97
CA ILE A 59 0.02 1.09 1.78
C ILE A 59 -0.41 0.82 3.22
N VAL A 60 0.53 0.63 4.12
CA VAL A 60 0.21 0.25 5.49
C VAL A 60 1.06 1.02 6.50
N ASP A 61 0.42 1.47 7.58
CA ASP A 61 1.12 2.13 8.68
C ASP A 61 1.96 1.09 9.41
N LEU A 62 3.21 1.45 9.70
CA LEU A 62 4.12 0.57 10.44
C LEU A 62 3.65 0.34 11.87
N ILE A 63 3.06 1.36 12.49
CA ILE A 63 2.72 1.30 13.91
C ILE A 63 1.21 1.34 14.07
N MET A 64 0.65 0.21 14.43
CA MET A 64 -0.78 0.09 14.72
C MET A 64 -0.98 -0.78 15.95
N PRO A 65 -2.14 -0.68 16.62
CA PRO A 65 -2.32 -1.31 17.93
C PRO A 65 -2.15 -2.81 17.98
N SER A 66 -2.55 -3.53 16.94
CA SER A 66 -2.43 -4.98 16.98
C SER A 66 -1.36 -5.49 16.03
N ILE A 67 -1.61 -5.45 14.74
CA ILE A 67 -0.66 -5.94 13.75
C ILE A 67 -0.24 -4.76 12.89
N GLY A 68 1.03 -4.40 12.92
CA GLY A 68 1.57 -3.30 12.13
C GLY A 68 2.05 -3.74 10.77
N GLY A 69 2.67 -2.79 10.06
CA GLY A 69 3.05 -3.02 8.67
C GLY A 69 4.07 -4.12 8.46
N PHE A 70 5.07 -4.23 9.35
CA PHE A 70 6.08 -5.28 9.18
C PHE A 70 5.45 -6.67 9.28
N GLU A 71 4.58 -6.87 10.26
CA GLU A 71 3.94 -8.16 10.44
C GLU A 71 2.99 -8.46 9.29
N LEU A 72 2.23 -7.46 8.83
CA LEU A 72 1.37 -7.65 7.67
C LEU A 72 2.19 -8.11 6.46
N HIS A 73 3.29 -7.42 6.19
CA HIS A 73 4.14 -7.77 5.05
C HIS A 73 4.68 -9.19 5.19
N ARG A 74 5.09 -9.56 6.41
CA ARG A 74 5.58 -10.91 6.68
C ARG A 74 4.51 -11.96 6.39
N LEU A 75 3.27 -11.69 6.83
CA LEU A 75 2.16 -12.62 6.61
C LEU A 75 1.82 -12.77 5.13
N LEU A 76 1.83 -11.66 4.38
CA LEU A 76 1.58 -11.71 2.95
C LEU A 76 2.65 -12.54 2.23
N THR A 77 3.91 -12.30 2.59
CA THR A 77 5.02 -13.05 2.00
C THR A 77 4.93 -14.54 2.33
N ALA A 78 4.56 -14.86 3.56
CA ALA A 78 4.42 -16.26 3.99
C ALA A 78 3.32 -16.98 3.21
N GLN A 79 2.31 -16.25 2.75
CA GLN A 79 1.23 -16.81 1.95
C GLN A 79 1.50 -16.69 0.45
N HIS A 80 2.72 -16.32 0.10
CA HIS A 80 3.18 -16.22 -1.30
C HIS A 80 2.53 -15.10 -2.10
N TYR A 81 1.97 -14.10 -1.42
CA TYR A 81 1.52 -12.89 -2.12
C TYR A 81 2.73 -12.02 -2.46
N ARG A 82 2.77 -11.53 -3.68
CA ARG A 82 3.87 -10.66 -4.14
C ARG A 82 3.33 -9.28 -4.45
N ILE A 83 2.77 -8.64 -3.43
CA ILE A 83 2.15 -7.34 -3.58
C ILE A 83 3.12 -6.27 -3.10
N PRO A 84 3.46 -5.29 -3.96
CA PRO A 84 4.32 -4.19 -3.53
C PRO A 84 3.73 -3.51 -2.31
N THR A 85 4.54 -3.35 -1.27
CA THR A 85 4.08 -2.77 -0.01
C THR A 85 4.83 -1.49 0.26
N ILE A 86 4.08 -0.41 0.51
CA ILE A 86 4.60 0.88 0.91
C ILE A 86 4.29 1.03 2.39
N PHE A 87 5.34 1.28 3.19
CA PHE A 87 5.15 1.54 4.61
C PHE A 87 5.04 3.03 4.86
N ILE A 88 4.12 3.43 5.74
CA ILE A 88 4.02 4.82 6.17
C ILE A 88 4.15 4.85 7.69
N THR A 89 4.68 5.95 8.21
CA THR A 89 4.83 6.12 9.65
C THR A 89 4.98 7.59 9.98
N ALA A 90 4.58 7.96 11.20
CA ALA A 90 4.81 9.31 11.71
C ALA A 90 6.19 9.44 12.38
N TYR A 91 6.90 8.32 12.53
CA TYR A 91 8.18 8.32 13.24
C TYR A 91 9.35 8.50 12.29
N ASP A 92 10.07 9.61 12.45
CA ASP A 92 11.25 9.91 11.65
C ASP A 92 12.43 9.17 12.25
N ASP A 93 12.55 7.90 11.93
CA ASP A 93 13.54 7.00 12.51
C ASP A 93 14.23 6.27 11.36
N GLU A 94 15.50 6.56 11.19
CA GLU A 94 16.27 5.99 10.09
C GLU A 94 16.37 4.47 10.19
N ASP A 95 16.42 3.94 11.41
CA ASP A 95 16.48 2.49 11.59
C ASP A 95 15.20 1.82 11.08
N LEU A 96 14.05 2.45 11.29
CA LEU A 96 12.79 1.93 10.74
C LEU A 96 12.83 1.93 9.23
N ARG A 97 13.35 2.99 8.63
CA ARG A 97 13.43 3.09 7.18
C ARG A 97 14.34 2.01 6.61
N ILE A 98 15.51 1.83 7.20
CA ILE A 98 16.45 0.81 6.77
C ILE A 98 15.81 -0.58 6.89
N ARG A 99 15.15 -0.84 8.01
CA ARG A 99 14.48 -2.11 8.27
C ARG A 99 13.38 -2.39 7.25
N ALA A 100 12.64 -1.34 6.87
CA ALA A 100 11.58 -1.46 5.88
C ALA A 100 12.13 -1.93 4.54
N PHE A 101 13.20 -1.31 4.07
CA PHE A 101 13.79 -1.70 2.79
C PHE A 101 14.49 -3.05 2.86
N GLN A 102 15.06 -3.41 4.01
CA GLN A 102 15.62 -4.75 4.21
C GLN A 102 14.53 -5.81 4.16
N ALA A 103 13.33 -5.47 4.61
CA ALA A 103 12.20 -6.39 4.56
C ALA A 103 11.58 -6.50 3.16
N GLY A 104 12.02 -5.67 2.23
CA GLY A 104 11.51 -5.73 0.87
C GLY A 104 10.47 -4.68 0.53
N ALA A 105 10.44 -3.56 1.27
CA ALA A 105 9.48 -2.48 0.99
C ALA A 105 9.64 -1.96 -0.43
N ALA A 106 8.53 -1.72 -1.09
CA ALA A 106 8.51 -1.05 -2.38
C ALA A 106 8.58 0.47 -2.21
N GLY A 107 8.32 0.98 -1.01
CA GLY A 107 8.42 2.39 -0.71
C GLY A 107 8.26 2.66 0.77
N PHE A 108 8.61 3.87 1.17
CA PHE A 108 8.53 4.30 2.56
C PHE A 108 8.19 5.79 2.57
N LEU A 109 7.18 6.17 3.33
CA LEU A 109 6.76 7.56 3.43
C LEU A 109 6.62 7.98 4.88
N LEU A 110 7.15 9.15 5.19
CA LEU A 110 7.04 9.73 6.53
C LEU A 110 5.84 10.68 6.56
N LYS A 111 4.95 10.50 7.53
CA LYS A 111 3.80 11.40 7.70
C LYS A 111 4.26 12.69 8.37
N PRO A 112 3.75 13.86 7.98
CA PRO A 112 2.88 14.08 6.82
C PRO A 112 3.70 14.07 5.53
N PHE A 113 3.14 13.52 4.46
CA PHE A 113 3.81 13.50 3.18
C PHE A 113 3.04 14.35 2.17
N SER A 114 3.74 14.80 1.13
CA SER A 114 3.10 15.58 0.08
C SER A 114 2.35 14.66 -0.87
N HIS A 115 1.36 15.24 -1.59
CA HIS A 115 0.65 14.50 -2.64
C HIS A 115 1.64 13.97 -3.68
N GLU A 116 2.61 14.80 -4.03
CA GLU A 116 3.62 14.42 -5.03
C GLU A 116 4.44 13.21 -4.58
N SER A 117 4.89 13.22 -3.32
CA SER A 117 5.65 12.10 -2.78
C SER A 117 4.82 10.81 -2.78
N LEU A 118 3.55 10.93 -2.41
CA LEU A 118 2.66 9.78 -2.41
C LEU A 118 2.51 9.21 -3.82
N PHE A 119 2.22 10.07 -4.79
CA PHE A 119 2.02 9.60 -6.17
C PHE A 119 3.28 9.00 -6.77
N GLN A 120 4.44 9.62 -6.52
CA GLN A 120 5.70 9.08 -7.01
C GLN A 120 6.02 7.73 -6.40
N THR A 121 5.77 7.59 -5.12
CA THR A 121 6.04 6.33 -4.41
C THR A 121 5.13 5.22 -4.93
N ILE A 122 3.86 5.52 -5.16
CA ILE A 122 2.91 4.54 -5.71
C ILE A 122 3.33 4.14 -7.13
N SER A 123 3.67 5.11 -7.99
CA SER A 123 4.09 4.81 -9.36
C SER A 123 5.31 3.89 -9.36
N SER A 124 6.28 4.20 -8.51
CA SER A 124 7.48 3.38 -8.39
C SER A 124 7.16 1.98 -7.90
N ALA A 125 6.26 1.86 -6.93
CA ALA A 125 5.86 0.56 -6.39
C ALA A 125 5.14 -0.28 -7.44
N LEU A 126 4.27 0.35 -8.24
CA LEU A 126 3.56 -0.37 -9.29
C LEU A 126 4.50 -0.89 -10.36
N GLU A 127 5.55 -0.12 -10.69
CA GLU A 127 6.56 -0.57 -11.63
C GLU A 127 7.31 -1.78 -11.11
N LYS A 128 7.65 -1.78 -9.82
CA LYS A 128 8.33 -2.90 -9.20
C LYS A 128 7.45 -4.15 -9.21
N GLY A 129 6.15 -3.99 -8.97
CA GLY A 129 5.23 -5.11 -9.02
C GLY A 129 5.16 -5.72 -10.40
N GLN A 130 5.17 -4.89 -11.44
CA GLN A 130 5.17 -5.39 -12.82
C GLN A 130 6.46 -6.11 -13.14
N ALA A 131 7.59 -5.59 -12.66
CA ALA A 131 8.88 -6.20 -12.94
C ALA A 131 9.03 -7.57 -12.29
N ASN A 132 8.28 -7.83 -11.23
CA ASN A 132 8.36 -9.10 -10.50
C ASN A 132 7.38 -10.15 -11.00
N GLN A 133 6.68 -9.87 -12.07
CA GLN A 133 5.75 -10.83 -12.64
C GLN A 133 6.39 -11.79 -13.66
#